data_0c5a23a5dae06fd01ca18eb1a812b32c
#
_entry.id   0c5a23a5dae06fd01ca18eb1a812b32c
#
_cell.length_a   1.000
_cell.length_b   1.000
_cell.length_c   1.000
_cell.angle_alpha   90.00
_cell.angle_beta   90.00
_cell.angle_gamma   90.00
#
_symmetry.space_group_name_H-M   'P 1'
#
loop_
_entity.id
_entity.type
_entity.pdbx_description
1 polymer ?
#
loop_
_entity_poly.entity_id
_entity_poly.type
_entity_poly.pdbx_seq_one_letter_code
_entity_poly.pdbx_strand_id
1 'polypeptide(L)'
;LPERSFPNLQQVKFRVSCLAVAFLALFACSGGDSTYTLATAGPWKLSHGKNTRAGIALAVKEINSAGGINGHKLVIKDADDDADGAKAAQIAQRFVDDASISAVIGHVTSGAMVAAAKVYDGHLPALATSASSPDLTGISPWAFRVISSDSANGVAIATFASRTGHKRAAILYENDNYGRGLADAFRKSFAGEIISIDPIPAEAKNAEIYISYFKAKQPDIVFIAGFEASGVALLTEAKRQGLKTDFMGGDGWTSLTAHTDVAEGAYVGAPFTASDPRPDAQKFVAAFKSANGGAE
;
A
#
# COMPACT_ATOMS: atom_id res chain seq x y z
N LEU A 1 -4.89 91.92 6.57
CA LEU A 1 -4.72 90.63 5.96
C LEU A 1 -4.80 89.60 7.07
N PRO A 2 -5.75 88.56 7.02
CA PRO A 2 -5.90 87.58 8.10
C PRO A 2 -4.81 86.51 7.96
N GLU A 3 -4.17 86.15 9.10
CA GLU A 3 -3.24 85.07 9.26
C GLU A 3 -3.94 83.71 9.03
N ARG A 4 -3.43 82.89 8.14
CA ARG A 4 -3.85 81.54 7.95
C ARG A 4 -3.06 80.64 8.91
N SER A 5 -3.77 80.09 9.94
CA SER A 5 -3.18 79.08 10.81
C SER A 5 -3.10 77.74 10.09
N PHE A 6 -1.88 77.15 10.03
CA PHE A 6 -1.65 75.80 9.50
C PHE A 6 -1.98 74.76 10.58
N PRO A 7 -2.62 73.64 10.24
CA PRO A 7 -2.89 72.58 11.20
C PRO A 7 -1.61 71.90 11.65
N ASN A 8 -1.57 71.54 12.93
CA ASN A 8 -0.40 70.98 13.63
C ASN A 8 0.01 69.64 13.07
N LEU A 9 1.24 69.52 12.57
CA LEU A 9 1.86 68.37 11.96
C LEU A 9 1.82 67.07 12.86
N GLN A 10 1.66 67.22 14.16
CA GLN A 10 1.53 66.06 15.08
C GLN A 10 0.20 65.32 14.96
N GLN A 11 -0.90 65.97 14.62
CA GLN A 11 -2.19 65.29 14.44
C GLN A 11 -2.29 64.50 13.12
N VAL A 12 -1.53 64.93 12.11
CA VAL A 12 -1.47 64.22 10.82
C VAL A 12 -0.68 62.92 10.96
N LYS A 13 0.44 62.91 11.72
CA LYS A 13 1.23 61.68 11.97
C LYS A 13 0.46 60.62 12.76
N PHE A 14 -0.37 61.02 13.71
CA PHE A 14 -1.16 60.05 14.50
C PHE A 14 -2.27 59.36 13.67
N ARG A 15 -2.92 60.14 12.78
CA ARG A 15 -3.99 59.57 11.90
C ARG A 15 -3.45 58.65 10.83
N VAL A 16 -2.25 58.85 10.28
CA VAL A 16 -1.61 58.00 9.30
C VAL A 16 -1.13 56.69 9.94
N SER A 17 -0.59 56.76 11.20
CA SER A 17 -0.17 55.55 11.92
C SER A 17 -1.34 54.65 12.29
N CYS A 18 -2.52 55.17 12.68
CA CYS A 18 -3.70 54.37 12.97
C CYS A 18 -4.29 53.71 11.71
N LEU A 19 -4.24 54.38 10.54
CA LEU A 19 -4.70 53.78 9.28
C LEU A 19 -3.75 52.66 8.78
N ALA A 20 -2.44 52.81 8.95
CA ALA A 20 -1.46 51.75 8.55
C ALA A 20 -1.57 50.50 9.41
N VAL A 21 -1.84 50.66 10.74
CA VAL A 21 -2.07 49.50 11.63
C VAL A 21 -3.42 48.81 11.33
N ALA A 22 -4.47 49.57 10.98
CA ALA A 22 -5.76 49.01 10.60
C ALA A 22 -5.67 48.26 9.24
N PHE A 23 -4.83 48.63 8.30
CA PHE A 23 -4.63 47.95 7.03
C PHE A 23 -3.83 46.65 7.19
N LEU A 24 -2.85 46.60 8.12
CA LEU A 24 -2.14 45.36 8.45
C LEU A 24 -3.04 44.33 9.18
N ALA A 25 -4.00 44.80 9.96
CA ALA A 25 -4.94 43.89 10.65
C ALA A 25 -6.00 43.26 9.72
N LEU A 26 -6.28 43.86 8.55
CA LEU A 26 -7.23 43.33 7.58
C LEU A 26 -6.66 42.21 6.68
N PHE A 27 -5.32 42.03 6.63
CA PHE A 27 -4.69 40.91 5.93
C PHE A 27 -4.51 39.66 6.83
N ALA A 28 -4.76 39.75 8.13
CA ALA A 28 -4.59 38.64 9.08
C ALA A 28 -5.85 37.75 9.25
N CYS A 29 -6.95 38.03 8.56
CA CYS A 29 -8.23 37.31 8.75
C CYS A 29 -8.83 36.69 7.46
N SER A 30 -7.99 36.18 6.55
CA SER A 30 -8.53 35.36 5.44
C SER A 30 -7.79 34.01 5.31
N GLY A 31 -7.34 33.47 6.44
CA GLY A 31 -6.90 32.08 6.52
C GLY A 31 -8.08 31.22 6.98
N GLY A 32 -9.09 31.00 6.15
CA GLY A 32 -9.93 29.83 6.31
C GLY A 32 -9.00 28.63 6.22
N ASP A 33 -9.12 27.64 7.12
CA ASP A 33 -8.37 26.38 7.07
C ASP A 33 -8.71 25.68 5.74
N SER A 34 -8.02 26.08 4.67
CA SER A 34 -8.18 25.45 3.37
C SER A 34 -7.50 24.09 3.42
N THR A 35 -8.23 23.06 2.99
CA THR A 35 -7.78 21.68 3.06
C THR A 35 -7.75 21.05 1.68
N TYR A 36 -6.82 20.13 1.47
CA TYR A 36 -6.93 19.16 0.37
C TYR A 36 -7.50 17.87 0.92
N THR A 37 -8.55 17.37 0.29
CA THR A 37 -9.13 16.08 0.64
C THR A 37 -8.56 14.99 -0.25
N LEU A 38 -7.93 13.99 0.36
CA LEU A 38 -7.56 12.74 -0.29
C LEU A 38 -8.52 11.64 0.14
N ALA A 39 -8.88 10.76 -0.78
CA ALA A 39 -9.57 9.54 -0.42
C ALA A 39 -8.59 8.40 -0.17
N THR A 40 -8.96 7.46 0.71
CA THR A 40 -8.20 6.22 0.91
C THR A 40 -9.14 5.02 0.89
N ALA A 41 -8.71 3.93 0.27
CA ALA A 41 -9.48 2.69 0.24
C ALA A 41 -8.59 1.46 0.33
N GLY A 42 -9.04 0.47 1.09
CA GLY A 42 -8.34 -0.80 1.28
C GLY A 42 -9.06 -1.71 2.26
N PRO A 43 -8.58 -2.95 2.45
CA PRO A 43 -9.16 -3.93 3.37
C PRO A 43 -8.67 -3.71 4.80
N TRP A 44 -9.24 -2.74 5.49
CA TRP A 44 -8.73 -2.24 6.78
C TRP A 44 -8.80 -3.23 7.94
N LYS A 45 -9.45 -4.38 7.76
CA LYS A 45 -9.50 -5.47 8.74
C LYS A 45 -8.34 -6.45 8.61
N LEU A 46 -7.74 -6.55 7.42
CA LEU A 46 -6.61 -7.44 7.14
C LEU A 46 -5.28 -6.81 7.59
N SER A 47 -4.28 -7.64 7.92
CA SER A 47 -2.97 -7.17 8.44
C SER A 47 -2.30 -6.17 7.51
N HIS A 48 -2.16 -6.50 6.23
CA HIS A 48 -1.55 -5.60 5.24
C HIS A 48 -2.35 -4.31 5.04
N GLY A 49 -3.69 -4.37 5.12
CA GLY A 49 -4.55 -3.18 5.08
C GLY A 49 -4.32 -2.28 6.29
N LYS A 50 -4.29 -2.84 7.51
CA LYS A 50 -4.00 -2.09 8.74
C LYS A 50 -2.65 -1.38 8.68
N ASN A 51 -1.61 -2.08 8.23
CA ASN A 51 -0.26 -1.52 8.11
C ASN A 51 -0.21 -0.39 7.07
N THR A 52 -0.85 -0.58 5.92
CA THR A 52 -0.97 0.48 4.90
C THR A 52 -1.68 1.72 5.46
N ARG A 53 -2.81 1.52 6.15
CA ARG A 53 -3.57 2.62 6.76
C ARG A 53 -2.76 3.37 7.81
N ALA A 54 -1.97 2.66 8.62
CA ALA A 54 -1.07 3.25 9.60
C ALA A 54 0.04 4.08 8.93
N GLY A 55 0.62 3.60 7.83
CA GLY A 55 1.61 4.34 7.04
C GLY A 55 1.03 5.62 6.42
N ILE A 56 -0.19 5.56 5.87
CA ILE A 56 -0.90 6.74 5.34
C ILE A 56 -1.14 7.75 6.47
N ALA A 57 -1.63 7.31 7.63
CA ALA A 57 -1.88 8.18 8.77
C ALA A 57 -0.60 8.88 9.27
N LEU A 58 0.53 8.16 9.31
CA LEU A 58 1.82 8.73 9.65
C LEU A 58 2.23 9.82 8.66
N ALA A 59 2.17 9.54 7.35
CA ALA A 59 2.53 10.50 6.32
C ALA A 59 1.66 11.77 6.37
N VAL A 60 0.35 11.62 6.53
CA VAL A 60 -0.58 12.75 6.67
C VAL A 60 -0.25 13.58 7.92
N LYS A 61 0.03 12.92 9.05
CA LYS A 61 0.43 13.59 10.29
C LYS A 61 1.72 14.41 10.11
N GLU A 62 2.73 13.83 9.46
CA GLU A 62 4.02 14.50 9.20
C GLU A 62 3.84 15.72 8.28
N ILE A 63 3.13 15.56 7.16
CA ILE A 63 2.84 16.63 6.21
C ILE A 63 2.06 17.77 6.91
N ASN A 64 1.03 17.42 7.66
CA ASN A 64 0.22 18.39 8.37
C ASN A 64 1.00 19.12 9.48
N SER A 65 1.90 18.41 10.17
CA SER A 65 2.77 19.01 11.19
C SER A 65 3.80 19.97 10.59
N ALA A 66 4.25 19.70 9.36
CA ALA A 66 5.15 20.56 8.61
C ALA A 66 4.46 21.80 7.96
N GLY A 67 3.16 22.00 8.20
CA GLY A 67 2.40 23.14 7.66
C GLY A 67 1.43 22.78 6.53
N GLY A 68 1.37 21.52 6.12
CA GLY A 68 0.54 21.07 5.00
C GLY A 68 1.22 21.29 3.63
N ILE A 69 0.45 21.21 2.57
CA ILE A 69 0.90 21.46 1.20
C ILE A 69 0.49 22.89 0.82
N ASN A 70 1.46 23.76 0.58
CA ASN A 70 1.20 25.18 0.31
C ASN A 70 0.31 25.86 1.38
N GLY A 71 0.45 25.47 2.65
CA GLY A 71 -0.36 25.98 3.75
C GLY A 71 -1.71 25.29 3.94
N HIS A 72 -2.08 24.33 3.08
CA HIS A 72 -3.34 23.59 3.16
C HIS A 72 -3.11 22.25 3.88
N LYS A 73 -3.93 21.97 4.90
CA LYS A 73 -3.88 20.67 5.59
C LYS A 73 -4.48 19.57 4.73
N LEU A 74 -3.95 18.35 4.86
CA LEU A 74 -4.54 17.16 4.28
C LEU A 74 -5.65 16.61 5.18
N VAL A 75 -6.80 16.27 4.58
CA VAL A 75 -7.91 15.57 5.21
C VAL A 75 -8.15 14.27 4.47
N ILE A 76 -8.45 13.19 5.19
CA ILE A 76 -8.68 11.87 4.62
C ILE A 76 -10.16 11.50 4.68
N LYS A 77 -10.73 11.09 3.54
CA LYS A 77 -11.98 10.34 3.45
C LYS A 77 -11.66 8.87 3.23
N ASP A 78 -12.05 8.02 4.15
CA ASP A 78 -11.60 6.65 4.25
C ASP A 78 -12.73 5.65 3.98
N ALA A 79 -12.46 4.55 3.26
CA ALA A 79 -13.42 3.49 2.97
C ALA A 79 -12.77 2.10 3.03
N ASP A 80 -13.51 1.13 3.59
CA ASP A 80 -13.10 -0.28 3.64
C ASP A 80 -13.70 -1.04 2.45
N ASP A 81 -12.85 -1.53 1.56
CA ASP A 81 -13.26 -2.30 0.37
C ASP A 81 -13.34 -3.82 0.61
N ASP A 82 -12.96 -4.29 1.81
CA ASP A 82 -12.91 -5.71 2.20
C ASP A 82 -12.11 -6.60 1.20
N ALA A 83 -11.19 -6.04 0.42
CA ALA A 83 -10.48 -6.67 -0.71
C ALA A 83 -11.42 -7.15 -1.85
N ASP A 84 -12.67 -6.68 -1.90
CA ASP A 84 -13.67 -7.05 -2.89
C ASP A 84 -13.70 -6.06 -4.05
N GLY A 85 -13.50 -6.56 -5.29
CA GLY A 85 -13.43 -5.72 -6.48
C GLY A 85 -14.76 -5.02 -6.81
N ALA A 86 -15.92 -5.64 -6.56
CA ALA A 86 -17.22 -5.02 -6.82
C ALA A 86 -17.49 -3.89 -5.82
N LYS A 87 -17.16 -4.11 -4.55
CA LYS A 87 -17.23 -3.08 -3.51
C LYS A 87 -16.24 -1.94 -3.78
N ALA A 88 -15.02 -2.25 -4.23
CA ALA A 88 -14.03 -1.27 -4.61
C ALA A 88 -14.52 -0.36 -5.75
N ALA A 89 -15.16 -0.92 -6.79
CA ALA A 89 -15.76 -0.13 -7.87
C ALA A 89 -16.89 0.78 -7.38
N GLN A 90 -17.73 0.32 -6.44
CA GLN A 90 -18.78 1.15 -5.83
C GLN A 90 -18.19 2.28 -4.98
N ILE A 91 -17.11 2.00 -4.24
CA ILE A 91 -16.37 3.03 -3.49
C ILE A 91 -15.77 4.06 -4.44
N ALA A 92 -15.14 3.59 -5.53
CA ALA A 92 -14.55 4.45 -6.52
C ALA A 92 -15.58 5.41 -7.14
N GLN A 93 -16.78 4.93 -7.45
CA GLN A 93 -17.86 5.79 -7.95
C GLN A 93 -18.24 6.88 -6.93
N ARG A 94 -18.39 6.52 -5.64
CA ARG A 94 -18.68 7.53 -4.62
C ARG A 94 -17.57 8.57 -4.47
N PHE A 95 -16.31 8.17 -4.68
CA PHE A 95 -15.19 9.11 -4.63
C PHE A 95 -15.18 10.04 -5.85
N VAL A 96 -15.51 9.53 -7.04
CA VAL A 96 -15.66 10.34 -8.26
C VAL A 96 -16.80 11.34 -8.13
N ASP A 97 -17.93 10.95 -7.52
CA ASP A 97 -19.10 11.82 -7.32
C ASP A 97 -18.85 12.91 -6.27
N ASP A 98 -17.78 12.81 -5.46
CA ASP A 98 -17.44 13.78 -4.44
C ASP A 98 -16.41 14.79 -4.95
N ALA A 99 -16.88 15.94 -5.41
CA ALA A 99 -16.04 17.01 -5.98
C ALA A 99 -14.98 17.59 -5.00
N SER A 100 -15.04 17.26 -3.70
CA SER A 100 -14.02 17.69 -2.74
C SER A 100 -12.75 16.83 -2.79
N ILE A 101 -12.80 15.62 -3.36
CA ILE A 101 -11.67 14.69 -3.42
C ILE A 101 -10.76 15.08 -4.58
N SER A 102 -9.47 15.23 -4.28
CA SER A 102 -8.44 15.61 -5.26
C SER A 102 -7.69 14.40 -5.84
N ALA A 103 -7.53 13.35 -5.05
CA ALA A 103 -6.83 12.12 -5.45
C ALA A 103 -7.17 10.96 -4.50
N VAL A 104 -6.85 9.73 -4.94
CA VAL A 104 -7.06 8.51 -4.16
C VAL A 104 -5.72 7.84 -3.84
N ILE A 105 -5.52 7.45 -2.57
CA ILE A 105 -4.44 6.56 -2.13
C ILE A 105 -5.06 5.19 -1.85
N GLY A 106 -4.79 4.24 -2.69
CA GLY A 106 -5.46 2.93 -2.73
C GLY A 106 -5.91 2.63 -4.18
N HIS A 107 -6.59 1.56 -4.41
CA HIS A 107 -6.88 0.46 -3.47
C HIS A 107 -5.64 -0.38 -3.17
N VAL A 108 -5.65 -1.06 -2.03
CA VAL A 108 -4.46 -1.76 -1.53
C VAL A 108 -4.23 -3.09 -2.25
N THR A 109 -5.29 -3.86 -2.52
CA THR A 109 -5.17 -5.16 -3.21
C THR A 109 -5.31 -5.03 -4.72
N SER A 110 -4.66 -5.92 -5.46
CA SER A 110 -4.65 -5.87 -6.94
C SER A 110 -6.04 -6.01 -7.55
N GLY A 111 -6.87 -6.92 -7.07
CA GLY A 111 -8.23 -7.10 -7.57
C GLY A 111 -9.11 -5.87 -7.36
N ALA A 112 -9.03 -5.26 -6.18
CA ALA A 112 -9.77 -4.04 -5.85
C ALA A 112 -9.28 -2.86 -6.71
N MET A 113 -7.96 -2.69 -6.87
CA MET A 113 -7.40 -1.60 -7.66
C MET A 113 -7.70 -1.75 -9.16
N VAL A 114 -7.64 -2.96 -9.72
CA VAL A 114 -8.01 -3.22 -11.14
C VAL A 114 -9.47 -2.85 -11.41
N ALA A 115 -10.37 -3.18 -10.48
CA ALA A 115 -11.78 -2.82 -10.62
C ALA A 115 -12.02 -1.30 -10.49
N ALA A 116 -11.40 -0.67 -9.49
CA ALA A 116 -11.55 0.75 -9.20
C ALA A 116 -10.89 1.66 -10.25
N ALA A 117 -9.74 1.27 -10.80
CA ALA A 117 -8.99 2.04 -11.78
C ALA A 117 -9.81 2.38 -13.03
N LYS A 118 -10.72 1.48 -13.43
CA LYS A 118 -11.63 1.70 -14.56
C LYS A 118 -12.68 2.79 -14.28
N VAL A 119 -13.05 2.96 -13.03
CA VAL A 119 -14.01 3.99 -12.59
C VAL A 119 -13.30 5.34 -12.43
N TYR A 120 -12.05 5.32 -11.95
CA TYR A 120 -11.25 6.55 -11.80
C TYR A 120 -10.76 7.14 -13.12
N ASP A 121 -10.79 6.36 -14.21
CA ASP A 121 -10.27 6.78 -15.51
C ASP A 121 -10.93 8.07 -16.00
N GLY A 122 -10.13 9.09 -16.30
CA GLY A 122 -10.63 10.41 -16.72
C GLY A 122 -11.22 11.29 -15.59
N HIS A 123 -11.24 10.82 -14.32
CA HIS A 123 -11.89 11.51 -13.22
C HIS A 123 -10.94 11.83 -12.06
N LEU A 124 -10.30 10.82 -11.47
CA LEU A 124 -9.43 10.99 -10.28
C LEU A 124 -8.10 10.25 -10.45
N PRO A 125 -6.96 10.88 -10.17
CA PRO A 125 -5.71 10.15 -10.07
C PRO A 125 -5.75 9.23 -8.85
N ALA A 126 -5.37 7.95 -9.06
CA ALA A 126 -5.35 6.95 -8.02
C ALA A 126 -3.96 6.29 -7.92
N LEU A 127 -3.42 6.24 -6.70
CA LEU A 127 -2.09 5.72 -6.40
C LEU A 127 -2.19 4.45 -5.56
N ALA A 128 -2.00 3.29 -6.19
CA ALA A 128 -1.91 2.03 -5.48
C ALA A 128 -0.65 1.95 -4.61
N THR A 129 -0.82 1.57 -3.35
CA THR A 129 0.27 1.46 -2.38
C THR A 129 0.98 0.10 -2.45
N SER A 130 0.23 -0.98 -2.67
CA SER A 130 0.75 -2.34 -2.72
C SER A 130 0.12 -3.23 -3.81
N ALA A 131 -0.88 -2.75 -4.56
CA ALA A 131 -1.41 -3.49 -5.69
C ALA A 131 -0.36 -3.59 -6.82
N SER A 132 0.13 -4.79 -7.04
CA SER A 132 1.33 -5.10 -7.86
C SER A 132 1.02 -5.86 -9.15
N SER A 133 -0.23 -6.33 -9.36
CA SER A 133 -0.62 -7.11 -10.53
C SER A 133 -0.18 -6.48 -11.86
N PRO A 134 0.32 -7.29 -12.82
CA PRO A 134 0.58 -6.85 -14.18
C PRO A 134 -0.63 -6.23 -14.89
N ASP A 135 -1.85 -6.63 -14.50
CA ASP A 135 -3.10 -6.13 -15.07
C ASP A 135 -3.31 -4.62 -14.85
N LEU A 136 -2.59 -4.03 -13.90
CA LEU A 136 -2.60 -2.57 -13.69
C LEU A 136 -1.75 -1.80 -14.71
N THR A 137 -0.83 -2.48 -15.40
CA THR A 137 0.08 -1.80 -16.32
C THR A 137 -0.66 -1.34 -17.57
N GLY A 138 -0.80 -0.02 -17.73
CA GLY A 138 -1.50 0.57 -18.87
C GLY A 138 -3.04 0.50 -18.80
N ILE A 139 -3.62 0.14 -17.65
CA ILE A 139 -5.09 0.06 -17.48
C ILE A 139 -5.75 1.44 -17.62
N SER A 140 -5.08 2.49 -17.15
CA SER A 140 -5.51 3.88 -17.23
C SER A 140 -4.33 4.83 -17.06
N PRO A 141 -4.28 5.97 -17.73
CA PRO A 141 -3.30 7.03 -17.49
C PRO A 141 -3.50 7.73 -16.12
N TRP A 142 -4.60 7.45 -15.43
CA TRP A 142 -4.93 7.98 -14.10
C TRP A 142 -4.59 7.02 -12.97
N ALA A 143 -4.15 5.79 -13.29
CA ALA A 143 -3.78 4.77 -12.32
C ALA A 143 -2.25 4.66 -12.21
N PHE A 144 -1.75 4.83 -10.99
CA PHE A 144 -0.32 4.79 -10.64
C PHE A 144 -0.07 3.73 -9.59
N ARG A 145 1.17 3.28 -9.44
CA ARG A 145 1.62 2.46 -8.31
C ARG A 145 3.02 2.85 -7.87
N VAL A 146 3.30 2.71 -6.58
CA VAL A 146 4.62 2.96 -5.98
C VAL A 146 5.40 1.68 -5.69
N ILE A 147 4.82 0.53 -6.05
CA ILE A 147 5.44 -0.79 -5.88
C ILE A 147 5.82 -1.38 -7.25
N SER A 148 6.81 -2.28 -7.27
CA SER A 148 7.18 -3.03 -8.48
C SER A 148 6.04 -3.94 -8.95
N SER A 149 6.00 -4.20 -10.25
CA SER A 149 5.05 -5.16 -10.83
C SER A 149 5.40 -6.60 -10.48
N ASP A 150 4.39 -7.44 -10.30
CA ASP A 150 4.56 -8.87 -10.12
C ASP A 150 5.26 -9.55 -11.31
N SER A 151 5.24 -8.94 -12.49
CA SER A 151 6.09 -9.36 -13.60
C SER A 151 7.58 -9.32 -13.22
N ALA A 152 8.02 -8.30 -12.47
CA ALA A 152 9.41 -8.19 -12.00
C ALA A 152 9.64 -9.00 -10.73
N ASN A 153 8.68 -8.97 -9.80
CA ASN A 153 8.76 -9.69 -8.53
C ASN A 153 8.85 -11.21 -8.75
N GLY A 154 7.99 -11.77 -9.60
CA GLY A 154 8.00 -13.20 -9.93
C GLY A 154 9.32 -13.65 -10.59
N VAL A 155 9.90 -12.81 -11.47
CA VAL A 155 11.23 -13.05 -12.06
C VAL A 155 12.30 -13.08 -10.96
N ALA A 156 12.30 -12.12 -10.04
CA ALA A 156 13.29 -12.03 -8.97
C ALA A 156 13.20 -13.24 -8.02
N ILE A 157 11.97 -13.62 -7.62
CA ILE A 157 11.72 -14.77 -6.76
C ILE A 157 12.13 -16.08 -7.43
N ALA A 158 11.76 -16.30 -8.70
CA ALA A 158 12.12 -17.48 -9.46
C ALA A 158 13.65 -17.59 -9.68
N THR A 159 14.30 -16.45 -9.93
CA THR A 159 15.76 -16.38 -10.06
C THR A 159 16.43 -16.74 -8.73
N PHE A 160 15.93 -16.24 -7.60
CA PHE A 160 16.44 -16.59 -6.28
C PHE A 160 16.29 -18.10 -6.03
N ALA A 161 15.12 -18.69 -6.25
CA ALA A 161 14.88 -20.12 -6.10
C ALA A 161 15.86 -20.95 -6.95
N SER A 162 16.07 -20.57 -8.20
CA SER A 162 17.02 -21.26 -9.10
C SER A 162 18.47 -21.13 -8.61
N ARG A 163 18.87 -19.96 -8.11
CA ARG A 163 20.23 -19.70 -7.61
C ARG A 163 20.53 -20.39 -6.28
N THR A 164 19.52 -20.61 -5.46
CA THR A 164 19.62 -21.38 -4.20
C THR A 164 19.59 -22.90 -4.41
N GLY A 165 19.50 -23.34 -5.67
CA GLY A 165 19.69 -24.73 -6.06
C GLY A 165 18.41 -25.52 -6.30
N HIS A 166 17.24 -24.91 -6.13
CA HIS A 166 15.95 -25.56 -6.35
C HIS A 166 15.75 -25.92 -7.83
N LYS A 167 15.24 -27.12 -8.09
CA LYS A 167 15.08 -27.69 -9.43
C LYS A 167 13.65 -28.15 -9.72
N ARG A 168 12.83 -28.35 -8.69
CA ARG A 168 11.48 -28.92 -8.81
C ARG A 168 10.49 -28.13 -7.96
N ALA A 169 9.78 -27.20 -8.60
CA ALA A 169 8.83 -26.34 -7.92
C ALA A 169 7.38 -26.82 -8.08
N ALA A 170 6.61 -26.73 -6.99
CA ALA A 170 5.17 -26.69 -7.03
C ALA A 170 4.70 -25.25 -6.81
N ILE A 171 3.64 -24.84 -7.51
CA ILE A 171 3.10 -23.49 -7.42
C ILE A 171 1.66 -23.56 -6.92
N LEU A 172 1.35 -22.82 -5.87
CA LEU A 172 -0.01 -22.53 -5.45
C LEU A 172 -0.29 -21.04 -5.58
N TYR A 173 -1.49 -20.66 -5.98
CA TYR A 173 -1.85 -19.26 -6.08
C TYR A 173 -3.30 -19.00 -5.69
N GLU A 174 -3.54 -17.92 -4.96
CA GLU A 174 -4.91 -17.43 -4.78
C GLU A 174 -5.47 -16.96 -6.12
N ASN A 175 -6.70 -17.36 -6.43
CA ASN A 175 -7.29 -17.16 -7.76
C ASN A 175 -7.83 -15.72 -7.93
N ASP A 176 -6.97 -14.75 -7.73
CA ASP A 176 -7.22 -13.32 -7.93
C ASP A 176 -6.18 -12.68 -8.88
N ASN A 177 -6.24 -11.35 -9.09
CA ASN A 177 -5.31 -10.66 -9.98
C ASN A 177 -3.87 -10.68 -9.46
N TYR A 178 -3.66 -10.65 -8.12
CA TYR A 178 -2.34 -10.76 -7.52
C TYR A 178 -1.74 -12.15 -7.70
N GLY A 179 -2.44 -13.17 -7.18
CA GLY A 179 -1.93 -14.54 -7.18
C GLY A 179 -1.65 -15.07 -8.59
N ARG A 180 -2.57 -14.85 -9.53
CA ARG A 180 -2.38 -15.26 -10.94
C ARG A 180 -1.17 -14.57 -11.59
N GLY A 181 -1.06 -13.25 -11.41
CA GLY A 181 0.01 -12.47 -12.03
C GLY A 181 1.39 -12.87 -11.54
N LEU A 182 1.53 -13.02 -10.22
CA LEU A 182 2.79 -13.39 -9.58
C LEU A 182 3.18 -14.85 -9.89
N ALA A 183 2.21 -15.79 -9.84
CA ALA A 183 2.45 -17.20 -10.18
C ALA A 183 2.87 -17.40 -11.63
N ASP A 184 2.24 -16.69 -12.57
CA ASP A 184 2.60 -16.78 -13.98
C ASP A 184 4.01 -16.23 -14.25
N ALA A 185 4.38 -15.12 -13.61
CA ALA A 185 5.73 -14.55 -13.73
C ALA A 185 6.80 -15.49 -13.15
N PHE A 186 6.54 -16.11 -11.99
CA PHE A 186 7.43 -17.13 -11.42
C PHE A 186 7.56 -18.33 -12.36
N ARG A 187 6.43 -18.90 -12.81
CA ARG A 187 6.39 -20.05 -13.71
C ARG A 187 7.22 -19.85 -14.98
N LYS A 188 7.11 -18.66 -15.58
CA LYS A 188 7.84 -18.32 -16.82
C LYS A 188 9.34 -18.16 -16.63
N SER A 189 9.79 -17.90 -15.39
CA SER A 189 11.15 -17.51 -15.08
C SER A 189 11.94 -18.54 -14.29
N PHE A 190 11.27 -19.53 -13.68
CA PHE A 190 11.94 -20.59 -12.96
C PHE A 190 12.67 -21.53 -13.93
N ALA A 191 13.96 -21.74 -13.68
CA ALA A 191 14.81 -22.53 -14.58
C ALA A 191 14.70 -24.05 -14.38
N GLY A 192 13.93 -24.52 -13.38
CA GLY A 192 13.71 -25.93 -13.07
C GLY A 192 12.39 -26.47 -13.65
N GLU A 193 12.03 -27.66 -13.19
CA GLU A 193 10.75 -28.30 -13.48
C GLU A 193 9.62 -27.69 -12.64
N ILE A 194 8.50 -27.34 -13.26
CA ILE A 194 7.25 -27.03 -12.55
C ILE A 194 6.42 -28.32 -12.52
N ILE A 195 6.29 -28.93 -11.34
CA ILE A 195 5.59 -30.20 -11.18
C ILE A 195 4.07 -30.06 -11.06
N SER A 196 3.61 -28.89 -10.58
CA SER A 196 2.20 -28.52 -10.59
C SER A 196 2.04 -27.01 -10.46
N ILE A 197 0.89 -26.51 -10.91
CA ILE A 197 0.42 -25.13 -10.71
C ILE A 197 -1.07 -25.16 -10.48
N ASP A 198 -1.50 -24.86 -9.26
CA ASP A 198 -2.87 -25.08 -8.82
C ASP A 198 -3.44 -23.83 -8.11
N PRO A 199 -4.69 -23.44 -8.41
CA PRO A 199 -5.36 -22.40 -7.67
C PRO A 199 -5.76 -22.89 -6.28
N ILE A 200 -5.66 -22.00 -5.30
CA ILE A 200 -6.19 -22.22 -3.96
C ILE A 200 -7.30 -21.23 -3.63
N PRO A 201 -8.30 -21.63 -2.81
CA PRO A 201 -9.23 -20.67 -2.25
C PRO A 201 -8.50 -19.75 -1.26
N ALA A 202 -9.04 -18.57 -1.05
CA ALA A 202 -8.60 -17.69 0.03
C ALA A 202 -8.57 -18.46 1.37
N GLU A 203 -7.57 -18.16 2.21
CA GLU A 203 -7.33 -18.87 3.48
C GLU A 203 -6.92 -20.37 3.34
N ALA A 204 -6.76 -20.88 2.11
CA ALA A 204 -6.33 -22.25 1.81
C ALA A 204 -7.02 -23.33 2.66
N LYS A 205 -8.37 -23.26 2.80
CA LYS A 205 -9.17 -24.21 3.62
C LYS A 205 -8.95 -25.67 3.29
N ASN A 206 -8.39 -26.00 2.11
CA ASN A 206 -8.06 -27.33 1.63
C ASN A 206 -6.57 -27.65 1.73
N ALA A 207 -5.81 -27.00 2.61
CA ALA A 207 -4.36 -27.16 2.74
C ALA A 207 -3.90 -28.62 2.80
N GLU A 208 -4.66 -29.50 3.49
CA GLU A 208 -4.36 -30.93 3.62
C GLU A 208 -4.20 -31.64 2.26
N ILE A 209 -5.06 -31.33 1.29
CA ILE A 209 -5.03 -31.96 -0.04
C ILE A 209 -3.72 -31.63 -0.75
N TYR A 210 -3.34 -30.34 -0.77
CA TYR A 210 -2.12 -29.90 -1.44
C TYR A 210 -0.86 -30.43 -0.75
N ILE A 211 -0.80 -30.39 0.56
CA ILE A 211 0.36 -30.89 1.31
C ILE A 211 0.52 -32.39 1.15
N SER A 212 -0.57 -33.17 1.17
CA SER A 212 -0.55 -34.61 0.93
C SER A 212 -0.04 -34.92 -0.49
N TYR A 213 -0.47 -34.15 -1.49
CA TYR A 213 0.01 -34.28 -2.87
C TYR A 213 1.51 -33.99 -2.97
N PHE A 214 2.01 -32.93 -2.31
CA PHE A 214 3.42 -32.57 -2.32
C PHE A 214 4.30 -33.61 -1.60
N LYS A 215 3.79 -34.25 -0.54
CA LYS A 215 4.48 -35.40 0.07
C LYS A 215 4.71 -36.54 -0.92
N ALA A 216 3.76 -36.78 -1.83
CA ALA A 216 3.90 -37.82 -2.86
C ALA A 216 4.79 -37.38 -4.02
N LYS A 217 4.75 -36.10 -4.41
CA LYS A 217 5.48 -35.55 -5.57
C LYS A 217 6.89 -35.04 -5.24
N GLN A 218 7.17 -34.74 -3.98
CA GLN A 218 8.45 -34.30 -3.47
C GLN A 218 9.04 -33.11 -4.25
N PRO A 219 8.34 -31.94 -4.30
CA PRO A 219 8.99 -30.70 -4.74
C PRO A 219 10.13 -30.37 -3.80
N ASP A 220 11.18 -29.72 -4.31
CA ASP A 220 12.23 -29.16 -3.45
C ASP A 220 11.89 -27.74 -2.98
N ILE A 221 10.92 -27.08 -3.66
CA ILE A 221 10.34 -25.81 -3.24
C ILE A 221 8.84 -25.74 -3.57
N VAL A 222 8.05 -25.16 -2.65
CA VAL A 222 6.67 -24.79 -2.90
C VAL A 222 6.57 -23.27 -2.93
N PHE A 223 6.24 -22.71 -4.09
CA PHE A 223 5.98 -21.28 -4.23
C PHE A 223 4.49 -20.99 -4.06
N ILE A 224 4.15 -20.05 -3.18
CA ILE A 224 2.76 -19.68 -2.88
C ILE A 224 2.56 -18.20 -3.18
N ALA A 225 1.81 -17.91 -4.24
CA ALA A 225 1.37 -16.58 -4.62
C ALA A 225 0.02 -16.28 -3.98
N GLY A 226 0.06 -15.84 -2.74
CA GLY A 226 -1.13 -15.59 -1.91
C GLY A 226 -0.80 -14.72 -0.71
N PHE A 227 -1.77 -14.53 0.16
CA PHE A 227 -1.66 -13.68 1.33
C PHE A 227 -1.34 -14.47 2.61
N GLU A 228 -1.16 -13.74 3.72
CA GLU A 228 -0.81 -14.26 5.05
C GLU A 228 -1.67 -15.47 5.45
N ALA A 229 -2.99 -15.39 5.31
CA ALA A 229 -3.90 -16.43 5.77
C ALA A 229 -3.67 -17.78 5.07
N SER A 230 -3.48 -17.78 3.75
CA SER A 230 -3.17 -19.00 2.99
C SER A 230 -1.76 -19.51 3.32
N GLY A 231 -0.80 -18.62 3.53
CA GLY A 231 0.54 -18.97 3.97
C GLY A 231 0.54 -19.70 5.31
N VAL A 232 -0.11 -19.12 6.32
CA VAL A 232 -0.24 -19.73 7.66
C VAL A 232 -0.90 -21.11 7.58
N ALA A 233 -2.01 -21.24 6.84
CA ALA A 233 -2.72 -22.51 6.71
C ALA A 233 -1.86 -23.60 6.08
N LEU A 234 -1.17 -23.29 4.97
CA LEU A 234 -0.32 -24.25 4.26
C LEU A 234 0.93 -24.63 5.05
N LEU A 235 1.61 -23.68 5.70
CA LEU A 235 2.77 -23.94 6.54
C LEU A 235 2.41 -24.75 7.78
N THR A 236 1.29 -24.44 8.43
CA THR A 236 0.78 -25.19 9.58
C THR A 236 0.54 -26.65 9.17
N GLU A 237 -0.12 -26.86 8.04
CA GLU A 237 -0.43 -28.19 7.54
C GLU A 237 0.83 -28.96 7.11
N ALA A 238 1.79 -28.27 6.46
CA ALA A 238 3.08 -28.85 6.09
C ALA A 238 3.84 -29.35 7.33
N LYS A 239 3.87 -28.55 8.39
CA LYS A 239 4.45 -28.92 9.68
C LYS A 239 3.72 -30.12 10.28
N ARG A 240 2.38 -30.12 10.32
CA ARG A 240 1.56 -31.21 10.84
C ARG A 240 1.81 -32.53 10.11
N GLN A 241 1.96 -32.50 8.78
CA GLN A 241 2.22 -33.69 7.98
C GLN A 241 3.70 -34.09 7.91
N GLY A 242 4.61 -33.25 8.44
CA GLY A 242 6.06 -33.49 8.40
C GLY A 242 6.65 -33.39 6.98
N LEU A 243 6.08 -32.55 6.12
CA LEU A 243 6.61 -32.31 4.78
C LEU A 243 7.99 -31.60 4.90
N LYS A 244 9.01 -32.16 4.26
CA LYS A 244 10.37 -31.62 4.22
C LYS A 244 10.61 -30.99 2.83
N THR A 245 10.27 -29.73 2.71
CA THR A 245 10.50 -28.93 1.49
C THR A 245 10.62 -27.48 1.90
N ASP A 246 11.25 -26.66 1.07
CA ASP A 246 11.30 -25.23 1.28
C ASP A 246 10.00 -24.57 0.80
N PHE A 247 9.62 -23.50 1.47
CA PHE A 247 8.46 -22.70 1.12
C PHE A 247 8.89 -21.27 0.78
N MET A 248 8.22 -20.69 -0.21
CA MET A 248 8.50 -19.34 -0.68
C MET A 248 7.22 -18.62 -1.03
N GLY A 249 7.12 -17.36 -0.63
CA GLY A 249 6.00 -16.49 -0.99
C GLY A 249 6.47 -15.14 -1.54
N GLY A 250 5.51 -14.37 -2.06
CA GLY A 250 5.71 -12.98 -2.45
C GLY A 250 5.51 -12.01 -1.29
N ASP A 251 5.33 -10.74 -1.63
CA ASP A 251 5.12 -9.66 -0.67
C ASP A 251 3.80 -9.75 0.13
N GLY A 252 2.82 -10.50 -0.37
CA GLY A 252 1.63 -10.88 0.40
C GLY A 252 1.92 -11.66 1.68
N TRP A 253 3.15 -12.18 1.83
CA TRP A 253 3.62 -12.93 2.99
C TRP A 253 4.42 -12.09 4.01
N THR A 254 4.58 -10.80 3.80
CA THR A 254 5.37 -9.95 4.72
C THR A 254 4.85 -9.95 6.16
N SER A 255 3.54 -10.16 6.36
CA SER A 255 2.95 -10.29 7.69
C SER A 255 3.21 -11.66 8.37
N LEU A 256 3.77 -12.65 7.67
CA LEU A 256 4.13 -13.94 8.28
C LEU A 256 5.21 -13.85 9.34
N THR A 257 5.94 -12.75 9.43
CA THR A 257 6.88 -12.47 10.52
C THR A 257 6.22 -12.51 11.91
N ALA A 258 4.91 -12.34 12.00
CA ALA A 258 4.14 -12.50 13.24
C ALA A 258 3.85 -13.97 13.60
N HIS A 259 4.11 -14.93 12.70
CA HIS A 259 3.79 -16.36 12.82
C HIS A 259 5.06 -17.24 12.79
N THR A 260 6.06 -16.85 13.57
CA THR A 260 7.38 -17.52 13.58
C THR A 260 7.31 -19.01 13.91
N ASP A 261 6.29 -19.43 14.65
CA ASP A 261 6.06 -20.84 15.01
C ASP A 261 5.83 -21.75 13.80
N VAL A 262 5.34 -21.22 12.68
CA VAL A 262 5.10 -21.97 11.44
C VAL A 262 5.90 -21.45 10.24
N ALA A 263 6.30 -20.19 10.24
CA ALA A 263 6.95 -19.53 9.11
C ALA A 263 8.50 -19.58 9.17
N GLU A 264 9.09 -20.09 10.25
CA GLU A 264 10.54 -20.22 10.37
C GLU A 264 11.12 -21.03 9.20
N GLY A 265 12.13 -20.44 8.52
CA GLY A 265 12.76 -21.04 7.34
C GLY A 265 12.06 -20.81 6.02
N ALA A 266 10.87 -20.18 5.99
CA ALA A 266 10.24 -19.78 4.74
C ALA A 266 10.90 -18.55 4.13
N TYR A 267 11.00 -18.51 2.80
CA TYR A 267 11.50 -17.35 2.07
C TYR A 267 10.36 -16.40 1.70
N VAL A 268 10.60 -15.10 1.84
CA VAL A 268 9.63 -14.07 1.48
C VAL A 268 10.26 -13.05 0.53
N GLY A 269 9.67 -12.88 -0.64
CA GLY A 269 10.02 -11.82 -1.56
C GLY A 269 9.37 -10.52 -1.10
N ALA A 270 10.16 -9.57 -0.59
CA ALA A 270 9.66 -8.30 -0.09
C ALA A 270 10.32 -7.11 -0.81
N PRO A 271 9.56 -6.07 -1.19
CA PRO A 271 10.12 -4.86 -1.80
C PRO A 271 10.85 -3.97 -0.78
N PHE A 272 10.59 -4.16 0.52
CA PHE A 272 11.13 -3.40 1.63
C PHE A 272 11.32 -4.29 2.86
N THR A 273 12.36 -4.03 3.63
CA THR A 273 12.59 -4.64 4.96
C THR A 273 12.95 -3.57 5.98
N ALA A 274 12.58 -3.79 7.25
CA ALA A 274 12.93 -2.88 8.34
C ALA A 274 14.46 -2.78 8.57
N SER A 275 15.24 -3.72 8.06
CA SER A 275 16.69 -3.73 8.10
C SER A 275 17.38 -2.99 6.94
N ASP A 276 16.62 -2.37 6.04
CA ASP A 276 17.19 -1.59 4.94
C ASP A 276 18.09 -0.47 5.49
N PRO A 277 19.39 -0.44 5.12
CA PRO A 277 20.35 0.48 5.72
C PRO A 277 20.22 1.93 5.20
N ARG A 278 19.39 2.20 4.22
CA ARG A 278 19.22 3.55 3.66
C ARG A 278 18.69 4.50 4.74
N PRO A 279 19.24 5.73 4.85
CA PRO A 279 18.84 6.68 5.91
C PRO A 279 17.34 6.98 5.93
N ASP A 280 16.71 7.16 4.77
CA ASP A 280 15.27 7.42 4.68
C ASP A 280 14.43 6.22 5.14
N ALA A 281 14.88 4.99 4.83
CA ALA A 281 14.23 3.78 5.31
C ALA A 281 14.31 3.68 6.84
N GLN A 282 15.47 3.90 7.43
CA GLN A 282 15.64 3.87 8.88
C GLN A 282 14.86 4.98 9.59
N LYS A 283 14.79 6.19 9.00
CA LYS A 283 13.95 7.28 9.50
C LYS A 283 12.47 6.89 9.51
N PHE A 284 11.99 6.30 8.42
CA PHE A 284 10.61 5.80 8.34
C PHE A 284 10.33 4.73 9.38
N VAL A 285 11.21 3.72 9.51
CA VAL A 285 11.06 2.64 10.49
C VAL A 285 10.97 3.18 11.91
N ALA A 286 11.85 4.11 12.27
CA ALA A 286 11.84 4.73 13.60
C ALA A 286 10.53 5.52 13.86
N ALA A 287 10.09 6.31 12.88
CA ALA A 287 8.86 7.08 12.98
C ALA A 287 7.61 6.17 13.06
N PHE A 288 7.57 5.11 12.25
CA PHE A 288 6.46 4.15 12.23
C PHE A 288 6.36 3.40 13.57
N LYS A 289 7.46 2.88 14.10
CA LYS A 289 7.52 2.23 15.42
C LYS A 289 7.04 3.17 16.53
N SER A 290 7.53 4.41 16.53
CA SER A 290 7.12 5.41 17.52
C SER A 290 5.61 5.71 17.46
N ALA A 291 5.03 5.77 16.26
CA ALA A 291 3.61 6.07 16.07
C ALA A 291 2.68 4.89 16.40
N ASN A 292 3.20 3.65 16.32
CA ASN A 292 2.40 2.41 16.42
C ASN A 292 2.80 1.53 17.62
N GLY A 293 3.28 2.13 18.71
CA GLY A 293 3.56 1.40 19.96
C GLY A 293 4.69 0.37 19.88
N GLY A 294 5.64 0.56 18.97
CA GLY A 294 6.78 -0.33 18.76
C GLY A 294 6.55 -1.42 17.69
N ALA A 295 5.37 -1.48 17.06
CA ALA A 295 5.11 -2.42 15.97
C ALA A 295 6.00 -2.12 14.73
N GLU A 296 6.44 -3.20 14.07
CA GLU A 296 7.21 -3.14 12.81
C GLU A 296 6.31 -3.36 11.60
#